data_191d50a35b0b1dd3312d908c109c0667
#
_entry.id   191d50a35b0b1dd3312d908c109c0667
#
_cell.length_a   1.000
_cell.length_b   1.000
_cell.length_c   1.000
_cell.angle_alpha   90.00
_cell.angle_beta   90.00
_cell.angle_gamma   90.00
#
_symmetry.space_group_name_H-M   'P 1'
#
loop_
_entity.id
_entity.type
_entity.pdbx_description
1 polymer ?
#
loop_
_entity_poly.entity_id
_entity_poly.type
_entity_poly.pdbx_seq_one_letter_code
_entity_poly.pdbx_strand_id
1 'polypeptide(L)'
;MLQSWRSETSGAQALMALELNILVGTMTGIAQLVAQEIELRLDGEGVRVHTLEMDELDPSVFDRNGLFLICTSTYGQGDVPDNAKDLYEALCTQRPDLSHVSYGLIGLGDRTYADTFCFGGKRFDEILTQLGAQRIGEMMLHDASAGTLPEDDAADWIEPWIELCNERLGSTVPSQAAQS
;
A
#
# COMPACT_ATOMS: atom_id res chain seq x y z
N MET A 1 -11.10 -36.86 16.92
CA MET A 1 -11.42 -35.71 17.79
C MET A 1 -10.30 -34.68 17.83
N LEU A 2 -9.10 -35.13 18.18
CA LEU A 2 -7.98 -34.19 18.23
C LEU A 2 -7.61 -33.56 16.91
N GLN A 3 -7.85 -34.26 15.80
CA GLN A 3 -7.52 -33.77 14.47
C GLN A 3 -8.45 -32.67 14.01
N SER A 4 -9.73 -32.75 14.30
CA SER A 4 -10.68 -31.71 13.94
C SER A 4 -10.43 -30.43 14.70
N TRP A 5 -9.96 -30.55 15.92
CA TRP A 5 -9.54 -29.46 16.75
C TRP A 5 -8.42 -28.66 16.13
N ARG A 6 -7.39 -29.35 15.63
CA ARG A 6 -6.23 -28.72 15.02
C ARG A 6 -6.58 -28.02 13.71
N SER A 7 -7.43 -28.63 12.93
CA SER A 7 -7.82 -28.02 11.66
C SER A 7 -8.64 -26.74 11.85
N GLU A 8 -9.47 -26.70 12.87
CA GLU A 8 -10.24 -25.52 13.19
C GLU A 8 -9.33 -24.37 13.61
N THR A 9 -8.35 -24.64 14.47
CA THR A 9 -7.39 -23.63 14.90
C THR A 9 -6.58 -23.11 13.72
N SER A 10 -6.13 -24.01 12.88
CA SER A 10 -5.36 -23.62 11.68
C SER A 10 -6.20 -22.77 10.73
N GLY A 11 -7.45 -23.15 10.52
CA GLY A 11 -8.35 -22.37 9.68
C GLY A 11 -8.62 -20.98 10.21
N ALA A 12 -8.81 -20.86 11.53
CA ALA A 12 -9.03 -19.58 12.16
C ALA A 12 -7.82 -18.67 12.03
N GLN A 13 -6.61 -19.20 12.17
CA GLN A 13 -5.39 -18.42 11.99
C GLN A 13 -5.22 -17.97 10.55
N ALA A 14 -5.53 -18.83 9.59
CA ALA A 14 -5.45 -18.47 8.18
C ALA A 14 -6.43 -17.34 7.82
N LEU A 15 -7.64 -17.36 8.42
CA LEU A 15 -8.66 -16.34 8.19
C LEU A 15 -8.28 -14.99 8.78
N MET A 16 -7.36 -14.97 9.75
CA MET A 16 -6.91 -13.73 10.40
C MET A 16 -5.67 -13.13 9.74
N ALA A 17 -5.11 -13.80 8.72
CA ALA A 17 -3.98 -13.24 7.99
C ALA A 17 -4.41 -12.01 7.21
N LEU A 18 -3.61 -10.94 7.36
CA LEU A 18 -3.86 -9.70 6.64
C LEU A 18 -3.29 -9.80 5.22
N GLU A 19 -4.08 -9.44 4.24
CA GLU A 19 -3.62 -9.36 2.86
C GLU A 19 -3.16 -7.94 2.55
N LEU A 20 -1.97 -7.80 1.98
CA LEU A 20 -1.43 -6.50 1.58
C LEU A 20 -1.02 -6.54 0.11
N ASN A 21 -1.62 -5.68 -0.68
CA ASN A 21 -1.31 -5.55 -2.10
C ASN A 21 -0.46 -4.31 -2.30
N ILE A 22 0.81 -4.47 -2.68
CA ILE A 22 1.72 -3.37 -2.95
C ILE A 22 1.71 -3.08 -4.45
N LEU A 23 1.27 -1.90 -4.83
CA LEU A 23 1.24 -1.48 -6.23
C LEU A 23 2.44 -0.58 -6.50
N VAL A 24 3.32 -1.02 -7.40
CA VAL A 24 4.63 -0.39 -7.61
C VAL A 24 4.66 0.42 -8.89
N GLY A 25 4.92 1.72 -8.75
CA GLY A 25 5.17 2.63 -9.87
C GLY A 25 6.63 3.08 -9.86
N THR A 26 7.37 2.77 -10.91
CA THR A 26 8.81 3.03 -10.92
C THR A 26 9.33 3.30 -12.34
N MET A 27 10.41 4.09 -12.43
CA MET A 27 11.18 4.25 -13.66
C MET A 27 12.51 3.52 -13.58
N THR A 28 13.14 3.54 -12.41
CA THR A 28 14.51 3.06 -12.23
C THR A 28 14.63 1.84 -11.33
N GLY A 29 13.50 1.35 -10.81
CA GLY A 29 13.49 0.18 -9.94
C GLY A 29 13.60 0.48 -8.45
N ILE A 30 13.70 1.74 -8.05
CA ILE A 30 13.86 2.08 -6.62
C ILE A 30 12.61 1.71 -5.82
N ALA A 31 11.43 2.00 -6.36
CA ALA A 31 10.18 1.62 -5.68
C ALA A 31 10.04 0.11 -5.53
N GLN A 32 10.60 -0.66 -6.47
CA GLN A 32 10.64 -2.13 -6.35
C GLN A 32 11.50 -2.57 -5.18
N LEU A 33 12.67 -1.93 -4.99
CA LEU A 33 13.54 -2.24 -3.85
C LEU A 33 12.84 -1.97 -2.53
N VAL A 34 12.09 -0.87 -2.47
CA VAL A 34 11.30 -0.53 -1.29
C VAL A 34 10.26 -1.62 -1.02
N ALA A 35 9.54 -2.04 -2.07
CA ALA A 35 8.53 -3.10 -1.93
C ALA A 35 9.15 -4.42 -1.45
N GLN A 36 10.32 -4.77 -1.97
CA GLN A 36 11.04 -5.98 -1.56
C GLN A 36 11.43 -5.92 -0.09
N GLU A 37 11.90 -4.77 0.39
CA GLU A 37 12.24 -4.63 1.81
C GLU A 37 11.01 -4.79 2.69
N ILE A 38 9.87 -4.24 2.25
CA ILE A 38 8.61 -4.41 2.98
C ILE A 38 8.21 -5.88 3.05
N GLU A 39 8.32 -6.61 1.93
CA GLU A 39 8.05 -8.05 1.92
C GLU A 39 8.91 -8.79 2.94
N LEU A 40 10.21 -8.50 2.95
CA LEU A 40 11.13 -9.13 3.89
C LEU A 40 10.80 -8.79 5.34
N ARG A 41 10.44 -7.54 5.59
CA ARG A 41 10.15 -7.08 6.95
C ARG A 41 8.86 -7.69 7.50
N LEU A 42 7.88 -7.95 6.64
CA LEU A 42 6.59 -8.50 7.04
C LEU A 42 6.53 -10.02 6.97
N ASP A 43 7.59 -10.67 6.50
CA ASP A 43 7.63 -12.12 6.43
C ASP A 43 7.51 -12.72 7.83
N GLY A 44 6.55 -13.61 8.01
CA GLY A 44 6.30 -14.24 9.30
C GLY A 44 5.46 -13.43 10.28
N GLU A 45 5.04 -12.22 9.90
CA GLU A 45 4.28 -11.33 10.79
C GLU A 45 2.75 -11.46 10.62
N GLY A 46 2.29 -12.52 9.98
CA GLY A 46 0.85 -12.71 9.77
C GLY A 46 0.29 -11.85 8.66
N VAL A 47 1.14 -11.31 7.81
CA VAL A 47 0.75 -10.51 6.65
C VAL A 47 1.14 -11.25 5.39
N ARG A 48 0.20 -11.38 4.46
CA ARG A 48 0.46 -11.97 3.15
C ARG A 48 0.63 -10.85 2.14
N VAL A 49 1.83 -10.70 1.59
CA VAL A 49 2.18 -9.58 0.70
C VAL A 49 2.13 -10.02 -0.75
N HIS A 50 1.46 -9.22 -1.57
CA HIS A 50 1.41 -9.38 -3.02
C HIS A 50 1.95 -8.11 -3.65
N THR A 51 3.09 -8.21 -4.35
CA THR A 51 3.71 -7.07 -5.03
C THR A 51 3.34 -7.12 -6.51
N LEU A 52 2.77 -6.04 -7.01
CA LEU A 52 2.24 -5.93 -8.36
C LEU A 52 2.80 -4.71 -9.05
N GLU A 53 3.35 -4.90 -10.25
CA GLU A 53 3.82 -3.79 -11.07
C GLU A 53 2.62 -3.08 -11.72
N MET A 54 2.62 -1.77 -11.68
CA MET A 54 1.47 -0.99 -12.16
C MET A 54 1.23 -1.08 -13.67
N ASP A 55 2.26 -1.40 -14.45
CA ASP A 55 2.13 -1.50 -15.92
C ASP A 55 1.23 -2.65 -16.38
N GLU A 56 0.99 -3.63 -15.50
CA GLU A 56 0.13 -4.76 -15.80
C GLU A 56 -1.27 -4.61 -15.21
N LEU A 57 -1.57 -3.46 -14.62
CA LEU A 57 -2.77 -3.28 -13.83
C LEU A 57 -3.77 -2.34 -14.50
N ASP A 58 -5.04 -2.59 -14.21
CA ASP A 58 -6.14 -1.68 -14.50
C ASP A 58 -6.92 -1.45 -13.20
N PRO A 59 -7.95 -0.57 -13.19
CA PRO A 59 -8.66 -0.28 -11.94
C PRO A 59 -9.29 -1.48 -11.24
N SER A 60 -9.50 -2.60 -11.94
CA SER A 60 -10.04 -3.81 -11.31
C SER A 60 -9.11 -4.40 -10.25
N VAL A 61 -7.84 -3.97 -10.22
CA VAL A 61 -6.91 -4.40 -9.16
C VAL A 61 -7.48 -4.08 -7.77
N PHE A 62 -8.25 -3.01 -7.66
CA PHE A 62 -8.83 -2.60 -6.38
C PHE A 62 -10.02 -3.45 -5.94
N ASP A 63 -10.44 -4.43 -6.75
CA ASP A 63 -11.42 -5.43 -6.36
C ASP A 63 -10.80 -6.56 -5.53
N ARG A 64 -9.48 -6.62 -5.43
CA ARG A 64 -8.79 -7.61 -4.61
C ARG A 64 -9.07 -7.37 -3.13
N ASN A 65 -9.07 -8.44 -2.36
CA ASN A 65 -9.26 -8.35 -0.91
C ASN A 65 -8.01 -7.79 -0.24
N GLY A 66 -8.21 -7.09 0.87
CA GLY A 66 -7.14 -6.65 1.73
C GLY A 66 -6.81 -5.18 1.60
N LEU A 67 -5.67 -4.83 2.14
CA LEU A 67 -5.12 -3.48 2.10
C LEU A 67 -4.35 -3.25 0.82
N PHE A 68 -4.21 -1.97 0.47
CA PHE A 68 -3.38 -1.55 -0.65
C PHE A 68 -2.29 -0.63 -0.14
N LEU A 69 -1.11 -0.76 -0.70
CA LEU A 69 -0.01 0.16 -0.46
C LEU A 69 0.48 0.66 -1.81
N ILE A 70 0.32 1.95 -2.05
CA ILE A 70 0.85 2.57 -3.25
C ILE A 70 2.30 2.93 -2.97
N CYS A 71 3.22 2.40 -3.77
CA CYS A 71 4.64 2.69 -3.64
C CYS A 71 5.14 3.21 -4.98
N THR A 72 5.35 4.51 -5.10
CA THR A 72 5.63 5.10 -6.41
C THR A 72 6.67 6.20 -6.35
N SER A 73 7.49 6.23 -7.41
CA SER A 73 8.42 7.31 -7.68
C SER A 73 7.70 8.49 -8.33
N THR A 74 8.43 9.58 -8.49
CA THR A 74 8.00 10.76 -9.23
C THR A 74 8.88 10.92 -10.45
N TYR A 75 8.27 11.18 -11.61
CA TYR A 75 8.98 11.33 -12.88
C TYR A 75 8.87 12.76 -13.39
N GLY A 76 9.95 13.23 -14.01
CA GLY A 76 9.95 14.52 -14.67
C GLY A 76 9.55 15.68 -13.75
N GLN A 77 8.53 16.42 -14.15
CA GLN A 77 8.06 17.60 -13.42
C GLN A 77 6.85 17.28 -12.54
N GLY A 78 6.90 16.14 -11.84
CA GLY A 78 5.85 15.76 -10.92
C GLY A 78 4.85 14.77 -11.49
N ASP A 79 5.21 14.08 -12.55
CA ASP A 79 4.35 13.08 -13.16
C ASP A 79 4.50 11.73 -12.47
N VAL A 80 3.51 10.87 -12.68
CA VAL A 80 3.64 9.47 -12.28
C VAL A 80 4.65 8.78 -13.22
N PRO A 81 5.35 7.73 -12.76
CA PRO A 81 6.27 6.99 -13.62
C PRO A 81 5.56 6.38 -14.82
N ASP A 82 6.31 6.11 -15.88
CA ASP A 82 5.73 5.56 -17.12
C ASP A 82 4.96 4.28 -16.88
N ASN A 83 5.45 3.39 -16.01
CA ASN A 83 4.75 2.13 -15.74
C ASN A 83 3.46 2.33 -14.93
N ALA A 84 3.27 3.50 -14.34
CA ALA A 84 2.06 3.81 -13.57
C ALA A 84 1.04 4.61 -14.36
N LYS A 85 1.42 5.07 -15.53
CA LYS A 85 0.64 6.05 -16.29
C LYS A 85 -0.72 5.51 -16.73
N ASP A 86 -0.74 4.31 -17.27
CA ASP A 86 -1.99 3.72 -17.77
C ASP A 86 -2.99 3.50 -16.62
N LEU A 87 -2.51 2.99 -15.50
CA LEU A 87 -3.38 2.80 -14.33
C LEU A 87 -3.91 4.15 -13.82
N TYR A 88 -3.03 5.14 -13.71
CA TYR A 88 -3.43 6.46 -13.23
C TYR A 88 -4.47 7.10 -14.16
N GLU A 89 -4.22 7.07 -15.47
CA GLU A 89 -5.16 7.63 -16.45
C GLU A 89 -6.50 6.89 -16.45
N ALA A 90 -6.46 5.56 -16.30
CA ALA A 90 -7.69 4.78 -16.23
C ALA A 90 -8.52 5.14 -15.00
N LEU A 91 -7.88 5.36 -13.86
CA LEU A 91 -8.58 5.83 -12.66
C LEU A 91 -9.22 7.19 -12.88
N CYS A 92 -8.52 8.10 -13.55
CA CYS A 92 -9.03 9.45 -13.83
C CYS A 92 -10.21 9.43 -14.82
N THR A 93 -10.20 8.54 -15.80
CA THR A 93 -11.24 8.51 -16.85
C THR A 93 -12.41 7.62 -16.49
N GLN A 94 -12.18 6.44 -15.91
CA GLN A 94 -13.22 5.50 -15.57
C GLN A 94 -13.93 5.84 -14.27
N ARG A 95 -13.21 6.46 -13.34
CA ARG A 95 -13.70 6.93 -12.05
C ARG A 95 -14.52 5.87 -11.31
N PRO A 96 -13.91 4.69 -11.02
CA PRO A 96 -14.61 3.66 -10.28
C PRO A 96 -14.90 4.08 -8.85
N ASP A 97 -15.90 3.48 -8.23
CA ASP A 97 -16.19 3.69 -6.82
C ASP A 97 -15.22 2.86 -5.98
N LEU A 98 -14.32 3.51 -5.27
CA LEU A 98 -13.31 2.87 -4.43
C LEU A 98 -13.58 3.08 -2.94
N SER A 99 -14.84 3.32 -2.57
CA SER A 99 -15.21 3.54 -1.17
C SER A 99 -14.92 2.34 -0.27
N HIS A 100 -14.74 1.16 -0.84
CA HIS A 100 -14.37 -0.05 -0.11
C HIS A 100 -12.86 -0.22 0.08
N VAL A 101 -12.05 0.66 -0.47
CA VAL A 101 -10.58 0.54 -0.48
C VAL A 101 -9.97 1.30 0.68
N SER A 102 -9.10 0.62 1.43
CA SER A 102 -8.22 1.25 2.42
C SER A 102 -6.79 1.10 1.95
N TYR A 103 -6.00 2.18 2.05
CA TYR A 103 -4.66 2.16 1.49
C TYR A 103 -3.67 2.99 2.30
N GLY A 104 -2.40 2.71 2.10
CA GLY A 104 -1.31 3.56 2.52
C GLY A 104 -0.52 4.03 1.31
N LEU A 105 0.37 4.98 1.52
CA LEU A 105 1.14 5.53 0.41
C LEU A 105 2.58 5.82 0.80
N ILE A 106 3.49 5.31 -0.01
CA ILE A 106 4.91 5.63 0.01
C ILE A 106 5.22 6.38 -1.28
N GLY A 107 5.62 7.63 -1.16
CA GLY A 107 6.03 8.46 -2.29
C GLY A 107 7.53 8.71 -2.25
N LEU A 108 8.19 8.56 -3.39
CA LEU A 108 9.61 8.80 -3.53
C LEU A 108 9.83 10.06 -4.36
N GLY A 109 10.75 10.90 -3.92
CA GLY A 109 11.06 12.14 -4.62
C GLY A 109 12.37 12.72 -4.16
N ASP A 110 12.60 13.97 -4.53
CA ASP A 110 13.84 14.70 -4.23
C ASP A 110 13.48 16.16 -3.95
N ARG A 111 13.78 16.62 -2.73
CA ARG A 111 13.47 18.00 -2.33
C ARG A 111 14.29 19.05 -3.06
N THR A 112 15.33 18.65 -3.77
CA THR A 112 16.02 19.53 -4.71
C THR A 112 15.02 20.10 -5.73
N TYR A 113 13.97 19.32 -6.03
CA TYR A 113 12.87 19.74 -6.90
C TYR A 113 11.64 20.02 -6.03
N ALA A 114 11.73 21.08 -5.22
CA ALA A 114 10.75 21.35 -4.16
C ALA A 114 9.31 21.46 -4.66
N ASP A 115 9.11 22.05 -5.85
CA ASP A 115 7.77 22.28 -6.41
C ASP A 115 7.08 20.98 -6.82
N THR A 116 7.83 19.90 -7.03
CA THR A 116 7.29 18.63 -7.52
C THR A 116 7.61 17.46 -6.60
N PHE A 117 8.05 17.74 -5.38
CA PHE A 117 8.48 16.73 -4.43
C PHE A 117 7.36 15.69 -4.17
N CYS A 118 7.66 14.43 -4.50
CA CYS A 118 6.75 13.29 -4.31
C CYS A 118 5.38 13.45 -4.98
N PHE A 119 5.29 14.24 -6.04
CA PHE A 119 4.02 14.47 -6.72
C PHE A 119 3.47 13.21 -7.37
N GLY A 120 4.32 12.25 -7.79
CA GLY A 120 3.83 10.98 -8.29
C GLY A 120 2.91 10.30 -7.29
N GLY A 121 3.37 10.19 -6.05
CA GLY A 121 2.55 9.63 -4.96
C GLY A 121 1.37 10.51 -4.61
N LYS A 122 1.57 11.83 -4.55
CA LYS A 122 0.50 12.75 -4.19
C LYS A 122 -0.64 12.73 -5.23
N ARG A 123 -0.33 12.52 -6.50
CA ARG A 123 -1.34 12.40 -7.55
C ARG A 123 -2.19 11.14 -7.34
N PHE A 124 -1.57 10.03 -6.96
CA PHE A 124 -2.34 8.82 -6.63
C PHE A 124 -3.21 9.04 -5.40
N ASP A 125 -2.66 9.69 -4.37
CA ASP A 125 -3.44 9.98 -3.17
C ASP A 125 -4.67 10.83 -3.51
N GLU A 126 -4.49 11.83 -4.34
CA GLU A 126 -5.59 12.72 -4.75
C GLU A 126 -6.67 11.96 -5.50
N ILE A 127 -6.32 11.19 -6.54
CA ILE A 127 -7.33 10.48 -7.32
C ILE A 127 -8.02 9.40 -6.49
N LEU A 128 -7.28 8.64 -5.69
CA LEU A 128 -7.88 7.61 -4.86
C LEU A 128 -8.86 8.21 -3.84
N THR A 129 -8.49 9.33 -3.23
CA THR A 129 -9.37 10.04 -2.30
C THR A 129 -10.64 10.54 -3.00
N GLN A 130 -10.50 11.09 -4.19
CA GLN A 130 -11.66 11.55 -4.99
C GLN A 130 -12.60 10.39 -5.31
N LEU A 131 -12.07 9.19 -5.48
CA LEU A 131 -12.87 8.00 -5.80
C LEU A 131 -13.45 7.31 -4.56
N GLY A 132 -13.22 7.86 -3.38
CA GLY A 132 -13.81 7.38 -2.14
C GLY A 132 -12.91 6.49 -1.30
N ALA A 133 -11.70 6.17 -1.76
CA ALA A 133 -10.77 5.36 -0.99
C ALA A 133 -10.29 6.11 0.26
N GLN A 134 -10.00 5.36 1.31
CA GLN A 134 -9.58 5.93 2.59
C GLN A 134 -8.12 5.61 2.87
N ARG A 135 -7.30 6.65 2.98
CA ARG A 135 -5.92 6.46 3.37
C ARG A 135 -5.85 6.24 4.88
N ILE A 136 -5.10 5.23 5.27
CA ILE A 136 -4.83 4.94 6.67
C ILE A 136 -3.47 5.56 7.02
N GLY A 137 -3.47 6.44 8.01
CA GLY A 137 -2.25 7.11 8.46
C GLY A 137 -1.73 8.15 7.49
N GLU A 138 -0.51 8.59 7.73
CA GLU A 138 0.14 9.59 6.91
C GLU A 138 0.93 8.96 5.77
N MET A 139 1.13 9.72 4.70
CA MET A 139 2.00 9.30 3.61
C MET A 139 3.44 9.26 4.10
N MET A 140 4.19 8.25 3.71
CA MET A 140 5.64 8.25 3.88
C MET A 140 6.25 8.86 2.62
N LEU A 141 6.87 10.03 2.76
CA LEU A 141 7.48 10.74 1.64
C LEU A 141 9.00 10.73 1.83
N HIS A 142 9.67 9.97 0.99
CA HIS A 142 11.12 9.85 1.06
C HIS A 142 11.78 10.91 0.19
N ASP A 143 12.81 11.55 0.75
CA ASP A 143 13.59 12.60 0.09
C ASP A 143 14.97 12.03 -0.27
N ALA A 144 15.23 11.83 -1.55
CA ALA A 144 16.51 11.29 -2.02
C ALA A 144 17.71 12.19 -1.65
N SER A 145 17.47 13.48 -1.45
CA SER A 145 18.54 14.42 -1.08
C SER A 145 18.90 14.39 0.41
N ALA A 146 18.11 13.68 1.22
CA ALA A 146 18.33 13.63 2.67
C ALA A 146 19.47 12.71 3.11
N GLY A 147 19.97 11.86 2.21
CA GLY A 147 21.09 10.97 2.51
C GLY A 147 20.69 9.63 3.15
N THR A 148 19.40 9.38 3.34
CA THR A 148 18.91 8.08 3.82
C THR A 148 18.51 7.21 2.64
N LEU A 149 18.40 5.90 2.88
CA LEU A 149 17.93 4.97 1.87
C LEU A 149 16.41 4.82 1.97
N PRO A 150 15.70 4.81 0.84
CA PRO A 150 14.24 4.66 0.89
C PRO A 150 13.79 3.33 1.49
N GLU A 151 14.57 2.26 1.32
CA GLU A 151 14.29 0.96 1.91
C GLU A 151 14.31 1.02 3.44
N ASP A 152 15.24 1.76 4.00
CA ASP A 152 15.37 1.91 5.45
C ASP A 152 14.19 2.71 6.01
N ASP A 153 13.86 3.81 5.35
CA ASP A 153 12.73 4.64 5.77
C ASP A 153 11.42 3.84 5.70
N ALA A 154 11.26 3.03 4.66
CA ALA A 154 10.08 2.18 4.50
C ALA A 154 10.01 1.09 5.57
N ALA A 155 11.15 0.49 5.90
CA ALA A 155 11.22 -0.53 6.95
C ALA A 155 10.78 0.04 8.30
N ASP A 156 11.20 1.25 8.60
CA ASP A 156 10.82 1.92 9.85
C ASP A 156 9.33 2.32 9.88
N TRP A 157 8.78 2.63 8.72
CA TRP A 157 7.40 3.10 8.60
C TRP A 157 6.38 1.97 8.58
N ILE A 158 6.73 0.82 8.00
CA ILE A 158 5.74 -0.21 7.67
C ILE A 158 5.13 -0.88 8.91
N GLU A 159 5.93 -1.18 9.92
CA GLU A 159 5.44 -1.87 11.11
C GLU A 159 4.42 -1.04 11.88
N PRO A 160 4.68 0.24 12.20
CA PRO A 160 3.66 1.08 12.83
C PRO A 160 2.42 1.26 11.97
N TRP A 161 2.60 1.30 10.65
CA TRP A 161 1.46 1.43 9.74
C TRP A 161 0.58 0.17 9.75
N ILE A 162 1.19 -1.00 9.76
CA ILE A 162 0.43 -2.27 9.88
C ILE A 162 -0.34 -2.32 11.19
N GLU A 163 0.29 -1.87 12.29
CA GLU A 163 -0.41 -1.80 13.58
C GLU A 163 -1.62 -0.87 13.51
N LEU A 164 -1.46 0.28 12.89
CA LEU A 164 -2.56 1.23 12.72
C LEU A 164 -3.67 0.63 11.85
N CYS A 165 -3.32 -0.10 10.80
CA CYS A 165 -4.30 -0.79 9.97
C CYS A 165 -5.06 -1.83 10.77
N ASN A 166 -4.37 -2.61 11.58
CA ASN A 166 -5.01 -3.61 12.43
C ASN A 166 -5.96 -2.97 13.43
N GLU A 167 -5.58 -1.84 14.02
CA GLU A 167 -6.46 -1.11 14.94
C GLU A 167 -7.72 -0.65 14.24
N ARG A 168 -7.59 -0.08 13.05
CA ARG A 168 -8.76 0.43 12.31
C ARG A 168 -9.65 -0.67 11.78
N LEU A 169 -9.07 -1.72 11.22
CA LEU A 169 -9.83 -2.86 10.72
C LEU A 169 -10.37 -3.69 11.87
N GLY A 170 -9.59 -3.81 12.93
CA GLY A 170 -10.01 -4.52 14.13
C GLY A 170 -11.10 -3.81 14.91
N SER A 171 -11.23 -2.50 14.78
CA SER A 171 -12.26 -1.76 15.51
C SER A 171 -13.67 -2.07 15.03
N THR A 172 -13.82 -2.64 13.84
CA THR A 172 -15.11 -3.13 13.35
C THR A 172 -15.41 -4.55 13.80
N VAL A 173 -14.36 -5.32 14.13
CA VAL A 173 -14.50 -6.71 14.60
C VAL A 173 -14.60 -6.82 16.12
N PRO A 174 -13.81 -6.04 16.91
CA PRO A 174 -13.82 -6.19 18.36
C PRO A 174 -15.17 -5.89 19.03
N SER A 175 -16.02 -5.07 18.44
CA SER A 175 -17.32 -4.81 19.01
C SER A 175 -18.15 -6.09 19.10
N GLN A 176 -17.96 -7.00 18.16
CA GLN A 176 -18.62 -8.30 18.20
C GLN A 176 -17.98 -9.23 19.23
N ALA A 177 -16.64 -9.19 19.31
CA ALA A 177 -15.92 -9.99 20.29
C ALA A 177 -16.23 -9.55 21.72
N ALA A 178 -16.39 -8.26 21.93
CA ALA A 178 -16.69 -7.72 23.24
C ALA A 178 -18.09 -8.11 23.73
N GLN A 179 -18.98 -8.45 22.82
CA GLN A 179 -20.34 -8.85 23.18
C GLN A 179 -20.46 -10.34 23.51
N SER A 180 -19.47 -11.09 23.13
CA SER A 180 -19.44 -12.51 23.43
C SER A 180 -18.67 -12.81 24.70
#